data_5e128baa54193688aa3109e346502504
#
_entry.id   5e128baa54193688aa3109e346502504
#
_cell.length_a   1.000
_cell.length_b   1.000
_cell.length_c   1.000
_cell.angle_alpha   90.00
_cell.angle_beta   90.00
_cell.angle_gamma   90.00
#
_symmetry.space_group_name_H-M   'P 1'
#
loop_
_entity.id
_entity.type
_entity.pdbx_description
1 polymer ?
#
loop_
_entity_poly.entity_id
_entity_poly.type
_entity_poly.pdbx_seq_one_letter_code
_entity_poly.pdbx_strand_id
1 'polypeptide(L)' 'MIIVLKPHTSEENIHRVENLVKKHGLDTHLVQGTGMTIIGCIGDTTLIDSRQFEV' A
#
# COMPACT_ATOMS: atom_id res chain seq x y z
N MET A 1 9.21 0.56 2.05
CA MET A 1 8.11 0.93 2.98
C MET A 1 7.05 -0.14 2.96
N ILE A 2 6.46 -0.42 4.10
CA ILE A 2 5.41 -1.42 4.21
C ILE A 2 4.15 -0.74 4.71
N ILE A 3 3.03 -0.96 4.01
CA ILE A 3 1.73 -0.42 4.39
C ILE A 3 0.88 -1.58 4.88
N VAL A 4 0.40 -1.50 6.13
CA VAL A 4 -0.51 -2.49 6.70
C VAL A 4 -1.92 -1.92 6.64
N LEU A 5 -2.80 -2.61 5.92
CA LEU A 5 -4.18 -2.19 5.77
C LEU A 5 -5.05 -2.78 6.87
N LYS A 6 -6.16 -2.10 7.16
CA LYS A 6 -7.12 -2.57 8.15
C LYS A 6 -7.73 -3.89 7.70
N PRO A 7 -8.13 -4.77 8.65
CA PRO A 7 -8.85 -5.99 8.29
C PRO A 7 -10.11 -5.65 7.48
N HIS A 8 -10.44 -6.53 6.56
CA HIS A 8 -11.63 -6.39 5.71
C HIS A 8 -11.61 -5.17 4.78
N THR A 9 -10.42 -4.66 4.46
CA THR A 9 -10.28 -3.62 3.45
C THR A 9 -10.76 -4.15 2.10
N SER A 10 -11.61 -3.38 1.41
CA SER A 10 -12.14 -3.79 0.11
C SER A 10 -11.04 -3.82 -0.95
N GLU A 11 -11.22 -4.65 -1.98
CA GLU A 11 -10.28 -4.71 -3.10
C GLU A 11 -10.14 -3.35 -3.78
N GLU A 12 -11.22 -2.61 -3.87
CA GLU A 12 -11.20 -1.27 -4.44
C GLU A 12 -10.25 -0.35 -3.68
N ASN A 13 -10.28 -0.37 -2.35
CA ASN A 13 -9.38 0.42 -1.53
C ASN A 13 -7.94 -0.08 -1.65
N ILE A 14 -7.74 -1.39 -1.72
CA ILE A 14 -6.41 -1.97 -1.92
C ILE A 14 -5.81 -1.47 -3.23
N HIS A 15 -6.56 -1.52 -4.32
CA HIS A 15 -6.09 -1.04 -5.62
C HIS A 15 -5.84 0.45 -5.62
N ARG A 16 -6.64 1.22 -4.88
CA ARG A 16 -6.44 2.66 -4.75
C ARG A 16 -5.09 2.97 -4.12
N VAL A 17 -4.74 2.27 -3.04
CA VAL A 17 -3.46 2.44 -2.37
C VAL A 17 -2.32 2.02 -3.28
N GLU A 18 -2.45 0.87 -3.96
CA GLU A 18 -1.43 0.41 -4.90
C GLU A 18 -1.20 1.43 -6.03
N ASN A 19 -2.27 1.97 -6.60
CA ASN A 19 -2.16 2.95 -7.67
C ASN A 19 -1.49 4.23 -7.18
N LEU A 20 -1.79 4.64 -5.94
CA LEU A 20 -1.17 5.82 -5.35
C LEU A 20 0.34 5.62 -5.17
N VAL A 21 0.74 4.43 -4.71
CA VAL A 21 2.16 4.08 -4.56
C VAL A 21 2.85 4.09 -5.93
N LYS A 22 2.23 3.48 -6.93
CA LYS A 22 2.79 3.46 -8.29
C LYS A 22 2.89 4.84 -8.90
N LYS A 23 1.96 5.72 -8.58
CA LYS A 23 1.98 7.11 -9.04
C LYS A 23 3.22 7.85 -8.54
N HIS A 24 3.76 7.45 -7.40
CA HIS A 24 4.99 8.02 -6.85
C HIS A 24 6.25 7.34 -7.40
N GLY A 25 6.12 6.49 -8.42
CA GLY A 25 7.26 5.84 -9.05
C GLY A 25 7.77 4.60 -8.34
N LEU A 26 6.97 4.04 -7.44
CA LEU A 26 7.33 2.85 -6.69
C LEU A 26 6.63 1.61 -7.24
N ASP A 27 7.24 0.45 -7.03
CA ASP A 27 6.59 -0.83 -7.27
C ASP A 27 5.88 -1.28 -5.99
N THR A 28 4.87 -2.13 -6.17
CA THR A 28 4.12 -2.69 -5.06
C THR A 28 4.21 -4.20 -5.04
N HIS A 29 4.22 -4.77 -3.84
CA HIS A 29 4.11 -6.20 -3.62
C HIS A 29 2.97 -6.44 -2.65
N LEU A 30 1.88 -7.02 -3.14
CA LEU A 30 0.69 -7.26 -2.34
C LEU A 30 0.78 -8.64 -1.67
N VAL A 31 0.60 -8.66 -0.36
CA VAL A 31 0.52 -9.91 0.42
C VAL A 31 -0.81 -9.92 1.13
N GLN A 32 -1.66 -10.88 0.79
CA GLN A 32 -2.95 -11.06 1.46
C GLN A 32 -2.88 -12.26 2.40
N GLY A 33 -3.04 -11.98 3.68
CA GLY A 33 -3.11 -13.01 4.71
C GLY A 33 -4.50 -13.09 5.31
N THR A 34 -4.70 -14.07 6.20
CA THR A 34 -5.96 -14.22 6.92
C THR A 34 -6.13 -13.04 7.87
N GLY A 35 -7.13 -12.20 7.62
CA GLY A 35 -7.42 -11.04 8.46
C GLY A 35 -6.46 -9.86 8.30
N MET A 36 -5.57 -9.90 7.31
CA MET A 36 -4.56 -8.87 7.16
C MET A 36 -4.15 -8.73 5.69
N THR A 37 -3.95 -7.50 5.25
CA THR A 37 -3.40 -7.20 3.93
C THR A 37 -2.22 -6.27 4.08
N ILE A 38 -1.11 -6.60 3.45
CA ILE A 38 0.13 -5.83 3.51
C ILE A 38 0.56 -5.46 2.09
N ILE A 39 0.94 -4.20 1.89
CA ILE A 39 1.50 -3.74 0.62
C ILE A 39 2.95 -3.33 0.87
N GLY A 40 3.87 -4.06 0.27
CA GLY A 40 5.28 -3.69 0.27
C GLY A 40 5.55 -2.67 -0.83
N CYS A 41 6.19 -1.57 -0.49
CA CYS A 41 6.56 -0.53 -1.45
C CYS A 41 8.05 -0.64 -1.73
N ILE A 42 8.40 -0.82 -3.01
CA ILE A 42 9.77 -1.05 -3.43
C ILE A 42 10.26 0.15 -4.23
N GLY A 43 11.38 0.71 -3.81
CA GLY A 43 11.98 1.87 -4.47
C GLY A 43 12.41 2.93 -3.48
N ASP A 44 12.63 4.16 -3.97
CA ASP A 44 13.01 5.28 -3.13
C ASP A 44 11.77 5.85 -2.43
N THR A 45 11.66 5.57 -1.15
CA THR A 45 10.52 5.99 -0.33
C THR A 45 10.77 7.30 0.42
N THR A 46 11.90 7.93 0.25
CA THR A 46 12.26 9.14 1.01
C THR A 46 11.37 10.34 0.65
N LEU A 47 10.77 10.32 -0.53
CA LEU A 47 9.91 11.40 -1.00
C LEU A 47 8.43 11.19 -0.66
N ILE A 48 8.10 10.10 0.04
CA ILE A 48 6.72 9.75 0.34
C ILE A 48 6.42 9.99 1.81
N ASP A 49 5.32 10.68 2.06
CA ASP A 49 4.77 10.82 3.40
C ASP A 49 3.78 9.68 3.63
N SER A 50 4.07 8.82 4.63
CA SER A 50 3.24 7.66 4.93
C SER A 50 1.80 8.03 5.25
N ARG A 51 1.55 9.26 5.69
CA ARG A 51 0.19 9.72 5.99
C ARG A 51 -0.71 9.78 4.76
N GLN A 52 -0.13 9.85 3.56
CA GLN A 52 -0.90 9.83 2.31
C GLN A 52 -1.60 8.49 2.07
N PHE A 53 -1.14 7.45 2.73
CA PHE A 53 -1.64 6.08 2.51
C PHE A 53 -2.52 5.57 3.66
N GLU A 54 -2.88 6.43 4.58
CA GLU A 54 -3.80 6.05 5.66
C GLU A 54 -5.22 5.90 5.09
N VAL A 55 -5.80 4.73 5.30
CA VAL A 55 -7.14 4.38 4.85
C VAL A 55 -7.95 3.73 5.96
#